data_75143562a68c61b6f3c4dfe880014caf
#
_entry.id   75143562a68c61b6f3c4dfe880014caf
#
_cell.length_a   1.000
_cell.length_b   1.000
_cell.length_c   1.000
_cell.angle_alpha   90.00
_cell.angle_beta   90.00
_cell.angle_gamma   90.00
#
_symmetry.space_group_name_H-M   'P 1'
#
loop_
_entity.id
_entity.type
_entity.pdbx_description
1 polymer ?
#
loop_
_entity_poly.entity_id
_entity_poly.type
_entity_poly.pdbx_seq_one_letter_code
_entity_poly.pdbx_strand_id
1 'polypeptide(L)'
;MKSKLTVRQKPMKNRSRLFLIYTAAFLLCAAGVYACFIVKGRSLVVSGDGWKQHFTAFVYFGQYGRTVLRTLLTEHQLVLPQWNFSLGYGGDILTTLHYYVIGDPLDLLSIACPTRYAVYLYSFLSLFRLYLAGLGFGAFCRYKMQ
;
A
#
# COMPACT_ATOMS: atom_id res chain seq x y z
N MET A 1 -7.67 -17.58 -50.85
CA MET A 1 -8.83 -17.61 -49.93
C MET A 1 -8.35 -17.27 -48.51
N LYS A 2 -8.53 -16.02 -48.06
CA LYS A 2 -8.10 -15.60 -46.69
C LYS A 2 -9.32 -15.72 -45.78
N SER A 3 -9.32 -16.74 -44.92
CA SER A 3 -10.31 -16.92 -43.89
C SER A 3 -10.12 -15.82 -42.84
N LYS A 4 -11.05 -14.86 -42.76
CA LYS A 4 -11.14 -13.88 -41.66
C LYS A 4 -11.66 -14.61 -40.41
N LEU A 5 -10.75 -14.93 -39.51
CA LEU A 5 -11.11 -15.33 -38.16
C LEU A 5 -11.78 -14.14 -37.46
N THR A 6 -13.10 -14.14 -37.47
CA THR A 6 -13.91 -13.17 -36.72
C THR A 6 -13.78 -13.51 -35.23
N VAL A 7 -12.91 -12.82 -34.53
CA VAL A 7 -12.80 -12.91 -33.07
C VAL A 7 -14.09 -12.38 -32.46
N ARG A 8 -14.94 -13.30 -32.01
CA ARG A 8 -16.21 -13.01 -31.35
C ARG A 8 -15.95 -12.34 -30.02
N GLN A 9 -15.99 -11.01 -29.97
CA GLN A 9 -15.92 -10.28 -28.70
C GLN A 9 -17.12 -10.66 -27.83
N LYS A 10 -16.86 -11.38 -26.75
CA LYS A 10 -17.86 -11.70 -25.73
C LYS A 10 -18.32 -10.41 -25.03
N PRO A 11 -19.63 -10.22 -24.76
CA PRO A 11 -20.18 -8.94 -24.33
C PRO A 11 -19.63 -8.50 -22.97
N MET A 12 -19.40 -7.19 -22.83
CA MET A 12 -18.83 -6.48 -21.67
C MET A 12 -19.57 -6.67 -20.33
N LYS A 13 -20.80 -7.19 -20.36
CA LYS A 13 -21.67 -7.42 -19.19
C LYS A 13 -21.06 -8.39 -18.14
N ASN A 14 -20.14 -9.24 -18.55
CA ASN A 14 -19.51 -10.23 -17.68
C ASN A 14 -18.31 -9.66 -16.86
N ARG A 15 -17.74 -8.53 -17.28
CA ARG A 15 -16.57 -7.93 -16.63
C ARG A 15 -16.93 -7.31 -15.26
N SER A 16 -17.98 -6.52 -15.21
CA SER A 16 -18.46 -5.89 -13.98
C SER A 16 -18.91 -6.89 -12.94
N ARG A 17 -19.59 -7.97 -13.39
CA ARG A 17 -20.04 -9.02 -12.49
C ARG A 17 -18.88 -9.77 -11.82
N LEU A 18 -17.84 -10.12 -12.57
CA LEU A 18 -16.66 -10.80 -12.01
C LEU A 18 -15.89 -9.90 -11.04
N PHE A 19 -15.77 -8.61 -11.38
CA PHE A 19 -15.17 -7.63 -10.48
C PHE A 19 -15.96 -7.53 -9.16
N LEU A 20 -17.28 -7.44 -9.22
CA LEU A 20 -18.13 -7.36 -8.03
C LEU A 20 -18.05 -8.64 -7.18
N ILE A 21 -18.05 -9.82 -7.81
CA ILE A 21 -17.92 -11.10 -7.10
C ILE A 21 -16.55 -11.16 -6.40
N TYR A 22 -15.47 -10.82 -7.09
CA TYR A 22 -14.13 -10.77 -6.49
C TYR A 22 -14.08 -9.80 -5.31
N THR A 23 -14.59 -8.58 -5.49
CA THR A 23 -14.58 -7.56 -4.44
C THR A 23 -15.40 -8.02 -3.22
N ALA A 24 -16.59 -8.56 -3.43
CA ALA A 24 -17.44 -9.07 -2.34
C ALA A 24 -16.75 -10.23 -1.60
N ALA A 25 -16.20 -11.20 -2.33
CA ALA A 25 -15.51 -12.33 -1.74
C ALA A 25 -14.26 -11.86 -0.95
N PHE A 26 -13.46 -10.95 -1.53
CA PHE A 26 -12.29 -10.37 -0.85
C PHE A 26 -12.69 -9.64 0.44
N LEU A 27 -13.73 -8.79 0.39
CA LEU A 27 -14.18 -8.04 1.57
C LEU A 27 -14.69 -8.96 2.67
N LEU A 28 -15.42 -10.04 2.33
CA LEU A 28 -15.86 -11.03 3.30
C LEU A 28 -14.69 -11.75 3.98
N CYS A 29 -13.72 -12.21 3.19
CA CYS A 29 -12.52 -12.86 3.72
C CYS A 29 -11.69 -11.89 4.57
N ALA A 30 -11.46 -10.66 4.08
CA ALA A 30 -10.73 -9.63 4.80
C ALA A 30 -11.42 -9.26 6.12
N ALA A 31 -12.73 -9.09 6.13
CA ALA A 31 -13.51 -8.81 7.34
C ALA A 31 -13.39 -9.95 8.35
N GLY A 32 -13.49 -11.22 7.92
CA GLY A 32 -13.35 -12.39 8.79
C GLY A 32 -11.96 -12.46 9.43
N VAL A 33 -10.90 -12.27 8.63
CA VAL A 33 -9.52 -12.28 9.14
C VAL A 33 -9.30 -11.10 10.09
N TYR A 34 -9.72 -9.89 9.69
CA TYR A 34 -9.50 -8.68 10.50
C TYR A 34 -10.29 -8.72 11.80
N ALA A 35 -11.50 -9.26 11.81
CA ALA A 35 -12.28 -9.47 13.02
C ALA A 35 -11.54 -10.33 14.06
N CYS A 36 -10.84 -11.37 13.63
CA CYS A 36 -10.03 -12.19 14.53
C CYS A 36 -8.91 -11.38 15.23
N PHE A 37 -8.28 -10.44 14.52
CA PHE A 37 -7.27 -9.56 15.12
C PHE A 37 -7.90 -8.54 16.07
N ILE A 38 -9.02 -7.92 15.69
CA ILE A 38 -9.72 -6.94 16.53
C ILE A 38 -10.18 -7.57 17.84
N VAL A 39 -10.79 -8.75 17.78
CA VAL A 39 -11.25 -9.49 19.00
C VAL A 39 -10.09 -9.79 19.94
N LYS A 40 -8.88 -9.98 19.42
CA LYS A 40 -7.66 -10.18 20.20
C LYS A 40 -6.97 -8.86 20.61
N GLY A 41 -7.57 -7.69 20.33
CA GLY A 41 -6.97 -6.38 20.58
C GLY A 41 -5.67 -6.14 19.81
N ARG A 42 -5.52 -6.75 18.63
CA ARG A 42 -4.33 -6.66 17.78
C ARG A 42 -4.63 -5.97 16.46
N SER A 43 -3.60 -5.41 15.84
CA SER A 43 -3.62 -4.88 14.48
C SER A 43 -2.96 -5.86 13.52
N LEU A 44 -2.97 -5.55 12.20
CA LEU A 44 -2.23 -6.31 11.20
C LEU A 44 -0.72 -6.00 11.18
N VAL A 45 -0.24 -5.19 12.12
CA VAL A 45 1.20 -4.98 12.29
C VAL A 45 1.78 -6.22 12.99
N VAL A 46 2.53 -6.99 12.23
CA VAL A 46 3.13 -8.25 12.72
C VAL A 46 4.24 -7.93 13.71
N SER A 47 4.31 -8.68 14.81
CA SER A 47 5.41 -8.57 15.79
C SER A 47 6.77 -8.91 15.15
N GLY A 48 7.87 -8.44 15.73
CA GLY A 48 9.20 -8.60 15.17
C GLY A 48 9.48 -7.51 14.12
N ASP A 49 9.94 -7.89 12.94
CA ASP A 49 10.36 -6.97 11.87
C ASP A 49 9.22 -6.09 11.36
N GLY A 50 8.01 -6.61 11.31
CA GLY A 50 6.84 -5.83 10.94
C GLY A 50 6.64 -4.60 11.82
N TRP A 51 6.75 -4.78 13.14
CA TRP A 51 6.64 -3.68 14.11
C TRP A 51 7.93 -2.84 14.19
N LYS A 52 9.08 -3.51 14.36
CA LYS A 52 10.35 -2.85 14.66
C LYS A 52 10.95 -2.11 13.47
N GLN A 53 10.70 -2.59 12.26
CA GLN A 53 11.32 -2.06 11.04
C GLN A 53 10.27 -1.42 10.11
N HIS A 54 9.39 -2.22 9.52
CA HIS A 54 8.47 -1.74 8.47
C HIS A 54 7.48 -0.68 8.97
N PHE A 55 6.78 -0.95 10.08
CA PHE A 55 5.84 0.03 10.63
C PHE A 55 6.54 1.29 11.16
N THR A 56 7.68 1.12 11.83
CA THR A 56 8.47 2.25 12.32
C THR A 56 8.98 3.11 11.17
N ALA A 57 9.48 2.49 10.09
CA ALA A 57 9.89 3.21 8.88
C ALA A 57 8.71 3.93 8.21
N PHE A 58 7.53 3.32 8.15
CA PHE A 58 6.31 3.93 7.63
C PHE A 58 5.90 5.19 8.41
N VAL A 59 5.92 5.12 9.74
CA VAL A 59 5.63 6.26 10.61
C VAL A 59 6.67 7.37 10.44
N TYR A 60 7.94 6.99 10.43
CA TYR A 60 9.05 7.91 10.24
C TYR A 60 8.98 8.63 8.88
N PHE A 61 8.70 7.89 7.82
CA PHE A 61 8.53 8.46 6.48
C PHE A 61 7.40 9.48 6.42
N GLY A 62 6.27 9.20 7.06
CA GLY A 62 5.17 10.15 7.19
C GLY A 62 5.58 11.44 7.91
N GLN A 63 6.36 11.33 8.99
CA GLN A 63 6.87 12.48 9.73
C GLN A 63 7.89 13.28 8.91
N TYR A 64 8.82 12.59 8.28
CA TYR A 64 9.83 13.18 7.39
C TYR A 64 9.17 13.97 6.24
N GLY A 65 8.22 13.35 5.53
CA GLY A 65 7.51 13.99 4.43
C GLY A 65 6.72 15.22 4.88
N ARG A 66 6.05 15.16 6.05
CA ARG A 66 5.36 16.32 6.62
C ARG A 66 6.33 17.47 6.96
N THR A 67 7.51 17.14 7.48
CA THR A 67 8.54 18.15 7.78
C THR A 67 9.01 18.82 6.50
N VAL A 68 9.35 18.04 5.47
CA VAL A 68 9.75 18.56 4.16
C VAL A 68 8.69 19.45 3.54
N LEU A 69 7.43 18.99 3.54
CA LEU A 69 6.31 19.77 3.01
C LEU A 69 6.08 21.07 3.80
N ARG A 70 6.19 21.01 5.12
CA ARG A 70 6.06 22.20 5.98
C ARG A 70 7.12 23.22 5.63
N THR A 71 8.40 22.83 5.59
CA THR A 71 9.52 23.73 5.24
C THR A 71 9.32 24.31 3.84
N LEU A 72 8.90 23.49 2.87
CA LEU A 72 8.61 23.97 1.53
C LEU A 72 7.50 25.04 1.50
N LEU A 73 6.46 24.86 2.28
CA LEU A 73 5.32 25.78 2.30
C LEU A 73 5.57 27.06 3.12
N THR A 74 6.37 26.96 4.20
CA THR A 74 6.62 28.10 5.10
C THR A 74 7.85 28.91 4.68
N GLU A 75 8.89 28.25 4.21
CA GLU A 75 10.18 28.87 3.91
C GLU A 75 10.47 28.96 2.40
N HIS A 76 9.57 28.38 1.57
CA HIS A 76 9.71 28.29 0.12
C HIS A 76 11.03 27.61 -0.32
N GLN A 77 11.59 26.77 0.54
CA GLN A 77 12.82 26.04 0.29
C GLN A 77 12.57 24.54 0.38
N LEU A 78 13.04 23.80 -0.64
CA LEU A 78 13.03 22.35 -0.60
C LEU A 78 14.28 21.86 0.15
N VAL A 79 14.13 21.61 1.43
CA VAL A 79 15.18 21.05 2.27
C VAL A 79 14.91 19.56 2.46
N LEU A 80 15.81 18.72 1.99
CA LEU A 80 15.77 17.26 2.15
C LEU A 80 16.89 16.85 3.11
N PRO A 81 16.60 16.71 4.42
CA PRO A 81 17.58 16.17 5.36
C PRO A 81 18.05 14.79 4.91
N GLN A 82 19.36 14.61 4.79
CA GLN A 82 19.94 13.34 4.33
C GLN A 82 20.37 12.43 5.48
N TRP A 83 20.69 13.00 6.64
CA TRP A 83 21.22 12.28 7.78
C TRP A 83 20.35 12.47 9.03
N ASN A 84 20.15 11.39 9.79
CA ASN A 84 19.46 11.46 11.08
C ASN A 84 20.13 10.53 12.10
N PHE A 85 20.52 11.09 13.24
CA PHE A 85 21.11 10.34 14.35
C PHE A 85 20.12 9.41 15.08
N SER A 86 18.81 9.61 14.90
CA SER A 86 17.78 8.72 15.46
C SER A 86 17.58 7.42 14.66
N LEU A 87 18.20 7.30 13.48
CA LEU A 87 18.17 6.06 12.69
C LEU A 87 19.36 5.17 13.09
N GLY A 88 19.11 4.22 14.00
CA GLY A 88 20.17 3.41 14.58
C GLY A 88 21.16 4.28 15.39
N TYR A 89 22.42 4.24 15.03
CA TYR A 89 23.48 5.10 15.58
C TYR A 89 23.80 6.30 14.67
N GLY A 90 22.88 6.65 13.82
CA GLY A 90 23.03 7.63 12.73
C GLY A 90 23.07 6.95 11.38
N GLY A 91 22.23 7.42 10.47
CA GLY A 91 22.13 6.82 9.15
C GLY A 91 21.62 7.79 8.10
N ASP A 92 21.92 7.45 6.85
CA ASP A 92 21.34 8.11 5.68
C ASP A 92 19.85 7.78 5.59
N ILE A 93 19.04 8.83 5.51
CA ILE A 93 17.58 8.70 5.53
C ILE A 93 17.08 8.03 4.25
N LEU A 94 17.59 8.45 3.09
CA LEU A 94 17.12 7.96 1.81
C LEU A 94 17.49 6.49 1.61
N THR A 95 18.70 6.10 1.96
CA THR A 95 19.16 4.71 1.88
C THR A 95 18.35 3.81 2.81
N THR A 96 18.06 4.28 4.03
CA THR A 96 17.26 3.49 5.00
C THR A 96 15.80 3.39 4.54
N LEU A 97 15.17 4.49 4.15
CA LEU A 97 13.76 4.51 3.76
C LEU A 97 13.52 3.86 2.39
N HIS A 98 14.52 3.87 1.51
CA HIS A 98 14.42 3.21 0.20
C HIS A 98 14.06 1.72 0.34
N TYR A 99 14.67 1.04 1.29
CA TYR A 99 14.40 -0.39 1.51
C TYR A 99 12.98 -0.64 2.04
N TYR A 100 12.44 0.26 2.87
CA TYR A 100 11.20 0.00 3.61
C TYR A 100 9.95 0.62 2.98
N VAL A 101 10.03 1.84 2.45
CA VAL A 101 8.83 2.64 2.13
C VAL A 101 8.90 3.42 0.81
N ILE A 102 10.06 3.92 0.36
CA ILE A 102 10.14 4.80 -0.81
C ILE A 102 9.72 4.10 -2.11
N GLY A 103 9.87 2.79 -2.19
CA GLY A 103 9.49 2.00 -3.37
C GLY A 103 7.98 1.75 -3.52
N ASP A 104 7.17 2.05 -2.52
CA ASP A 104 5.73 1.83 -2.56
C ASP A 104 4.95 3.17 -2.60
N PRO A 105 4.25 3.48 -3.72
CA PRO A 105 3.48 4.72 -3.83
C PRO A 105 2.35 4.82 -2.81
N LEU A 106 1.84 3.72 -2.27
CA LEU A 106 0.79 3.74 -1.25
C LEU A 106 1.32 4.26 0.10
N ASP A 107 2.61 4.09 0.38
CA ASP A 107 3.21 4.58 1.61
C ASP A 107 3.31 6.11 1.66
N LEU A 108 3.21 6.81 0.51
CA LEU A 108 3.06 8.26 0.46
C LEU A 108 1.83 8.76 1.24
N LEU A 109 0.80 7.92 1.39
CA LEU A 109 -0.38 8.25 2.19
C LEU A 109 -0.06 8.46 3.67
N SER A 110 1.07 7.93 4.16
CA SER A 110 1.54 8.17 5.54
C SER A 110 1.85 9.65 5.80
N ILE A 111 2.23 10.40 4.76
CA ILE A 111 2.52 11.85 4.85
C ILE A 111 1.23 12.62 5.21
N ALA A 112 0.10 12.25 4.62
CA ALA A 112 -1.18 12.90 4.90
C ALA A 112 -1.84 12.39 6.20
N CYS A 113 -1.38 11.24 6.73
CA CYS A 113 -1.99 10.61 7.89
C CYS A 113 -1.34 11.08 9.20
N PRO A 114 -2.11 11.60 10.19
CA PRO A 114 -1.58 11.85 11.52
C PRO A 114 -1.01 10.59 12.17
N THR A 115 0.11 10.71 12.88
CA THR A 115 0.83 9.58 13.49
C THR A 115 -0.07 8.69 14.38
N ARG A 116 -1.04 9.27 15.07
CA ARG A 116 -2.01 8.55 15.92
C ARG A 116 -2.86 7.53 15.17
N TYR A 117 -3.06 7.74 13.87
CA TYR A 117 -3.85 6.85 13.01
C TYR A 117 -3.00 5.96 12.10
N ALA A 118 -1.67 6.07 12.18
CA ALA A 118 -0.75 5.34 11.30
C ALA A 118 -0.94 3.82 11.36
N VAL A 119 -1.26 3.26 12.53
CA VAL A 119 -1.50 1.81 12.69
C VAL A 119 -2.72 1.33 11.90
N TYR A 120 -3.77 2.13 11.86
CA TYR A 120 -4.98 1.80 11.09
C TYR A 120 -4.74 1.93 9.59
N LEU A 121 -4.04 3.01 9.18
CA LEU A 121 -3.65 3.20 7.78
C LEU A 121 -2.75 2.06 7.31
N TYR A 122 -1.72 1.70 8.07
CA TYR A 122 -0.82 0.60 7.72
C TYR A 122 -1.56 -0.73 7.56
N SER A 123 -2.48 -1.04 8.48
CA SER A 123 -3.31 -2.25 8.43
C SER A 123 -4.24 -2.23 7.19
N PHE A 124 -4.86 -1.08 6.91
CA PHE A 124 -5.67 -0.90 5.71
C PHE A 124 -4.85 -1.10 4.43
N LEU A 125 -3.68 -0.46 4.33
CA LEU A 125 -2.81 -0.58 3.16
C LEU A 125 -2.32 -2.01 2.94
N SER A 126 -2.07 -2.77 4.00
CA SER A 126 -1.71 -4.18 3.90
C SER A 126 -2.79 -5.00 3.20
N LEU A 127 -4.06 -4.82 3.58
CA LEU A 127 -5.19 -5.45 2.91
C LEU A 127 -5.41 -4.91 1.49
N PHE A 128 -5.25 -3.61 1.30
CA PHE A 128 -5.44 -2.96 0.02
C PHE A 128 -4.42 -3.42 -1.03
N ARG A 129 -3.15 -3.63 -0.64
CA ARG A 129 -2.13 -4.24 -1.51
C ARG A 129 -2.53 -5.62 -1.99
N LEU A 130 -3.02 -6.47 -1.08
CA LEU A 130 -3.50 -7.80 -1.43
C LEU A 130 -4.70 -7.75 -2.40
N TYR A 131 -5.61 -6.82 -2.17
CA TYR A 131 -6.74 -6.58 -3.06
C TYR A 131 -6.29 -6.19 -4.47
N LEU A 132 -5.37 -5.22 -4.58
CA LEU A 132 -4.81 -4.78 -5.86
C LEU A 132 -4.02 -5.88 -6.56
N ALA A 133 -3.26 -6.68 -5.83
CA ALA A 133 -2.52 -7.82 -6.37
C ALA A 133 -3.46 -8.83 -7.03
N GLY A 134 -4.56 -9.19 -6.37
CA GLY A 134 -5.56 -10.08 -6.92
C GLY A 134 -6.30 -9.50 -8.13
N LEU A 135 -6.61 -8.20 -8.13
CA LEU A 135 -7.16 -7.51 -9.30
C LEU A 135 -6.18 -7.55 -10.49
N GLY A 136 -4.92 -7.24 -10.25
CA GLY A 136 -3.87 -7.27 -11.27
C GLY A 136 -3.68 -8.66 -11.85
N PHE A 137 -3.64 -9.69 -11.01
CA PHE A 137 -3.57 -11.08 -11.45
C PHE A 137 -4.79 -11.48 -12.27
N GLY A 138 -6.00 -11.13 -11.83
CA GLY A 138 -7.23 -11.39 -12.57
C GLY A 138 -7.27 -10.66 -13.93
N ALA A 139 -6.73 -9.46 -14.02
CA ALA A 139 -6.59 -8.73 -15.29
C ALA A 139 -5.58 -9.42 -16.22
N PHE A 140 -4.43 -9.84 -15.70
CA PHE A 140 -3.41 -10.57 -16.44
C PHE A 140 -3.92 -11.90 -17.01
N CYS A 141 -4.59 -12.71 -16.19
CA CYS A 141 -5.18 -13.98 -16.63
C CYS A 141 -6.17 -13.77 -17.80
N ARG A 142 -7.00 -12.74 -17.70
CA ARG A 142 -7.92 -12.42 -18.79
C ARG A 142 -7.23 -11.99 -20.07
N TYR A 143 -6.18 -11.19 -19.95
CA TYR A 143 -5.38 -10.77 -21.12
C TYR A 143 -4.76 -11.97 -21.84
N LYS A 144 -4.25 -12.94 -21.09
CA LYS A 144 -3.62 -14.15 -21.66
C LYS A 144 -4.61 -15.15 -22.26
N MET A 145 -5.88 -15.13 -21.80
CA MET A 145 -6.92 -16.05 -22.29
C MET A 145 -7.72 -15.49 -23.49
N GLN A 146 -7.41 -14.30 -23.96
CA GLN A 146 -7.95 -13.69 -25.18
C GLN A 146 -7.09 -14.02 -26.39
#